data_7c43f8079edd6eba00cde442888cfeb3
#
_entry.id   7c43f8079edd6eba00cde442888cfeb3
#
_cell.length_a   1.000
_cell.length_b   1.000
_cell.length_c   1.000
_cell.angle_alpha   90.00
_cell.angle_beta   90.00
_cell.angle_gamma   90.00
#
_symmetry.space_group_name_H-M   'P 1'
#
loop_
_entity.id
_entity.type
_entity.pdbx_description
1 polymer ?
#
loop_
_entity_poly.entity_id
_entity_poly.type
_entity_poly.pdbx_seq_one_letter_code
_entity_poly.pdbx_strand_id
1 'polypeptide(L)'
;MTEDLHLDRDALVAAIMTFLANQDHLDEIRASIEAEIDSAGQEALADLNRRLVATGADWTYYERDPLARRLHQRLADRILLSGSTLVGVDHLAAIVGKPVVIVANHLSYSDANLVEVLLSRAGAAGRSVSDRLTVIAGPKVYSSLKRLFSSLCFGTIKTPQSSAVSSENAVMNAREVARAARQSIDAAHERLFRGDALLVFAEGTRSRSREMQQTLTAVTRYFDFPDVWVLPAGIIGTEEMFPIGEDGLHPVRAIATIGPPIEARALHDDAGGDRRRMMDIVGAKIAELLPADYRGAYS
;
A
#
# COMPACT_ATOMS: atom_id res chain seq x y z
N MET A 1 23.81 0.77 5.80
CA MET A 1 23.65 2.23 5.78
C MET A 1 22.58 2.69 6.78
N THR A 2 22.41 1.99 7.90
CA THR A 2 21.31 2.21 8.86
C THR A 2 21.76 2.22 10.32
N GLU A 3 23.07 2.02 10.63
CA GLU A 3 23.52 1.91 12.02
C GLU A 3 23.53 3.23 12.80
N ASP A 4 23.46 4.40 12.13
CA ASP A 4 23.46 5.73 12.76
C ASP A 4 22.20 6.57 12.41
N LEU A 5 21.09 5.94 12.00
CA LEU A 5 19.87 6.69 11.69
C LEU A 5 19.18 7.11 13.01
N HIS A 6 19.52 8.27 13.51
CA HIS A 6 18.78 8.91 14.60
C HIS A 6 18.17 10.22 14.11
N LEU A 7 16.86 10.22 13.93
CA LEU A 7 16.11 11.42 13.59
C LEU A 7 15.64 12.07 14.90
N ASP A 8 16.24 13.18 15.27
CA ASP A 8 15.65 14.06 16.25
C ASP A 8 14.40 14.76 15.64
N ARG A 9 13.71 15.55 16.45
CA ARG A 9 12.52 16.27 16.04
C ARG A 9 12.74 17.09 14.76
N ASP A 10 13.81 17.88 14.74
CA ASP A 10 14.08 18.83 13.66
C ASP A 10 14.53 18.12 12.39
N ALA A 11 15.30 17.04 12.52
CA ALA A 11 15.69 16.18 11.40
C ALA A 11 14.47 15.48 10.78
N LEU A 12 13.51 14.99 11.59
CA LEU A 12 12.28 14.39 11.10
C LEU A 12 11.42 15.42 10.37
N VAL A 13 11.23 16.61 10.95
CA VAL A 13 10.50 17.73 10.31
C VAL A 13 11.17 18.08 8.97
N ALA A 14 12.49 18.29 8.96
CA ALA A 14 13.23 18.60 7.73
C ALA A 14 13.06 17.51 6.66
N ALA A 15 13.17 16.24 7.04
CA ALA A 15 12.97 15.10 6.13
C ALA A 15 11.56 15.10 5.53
N ILE A 16 10.51 15.33 6.33
CA ILE A 16 9.13 15.42 5.86
C ILE A 16 8.96 16.63 4.93
N MET A 17 9.48 17.80 5.28
CA MET A 17 9.37 19.00 4.45
C MET A 17 10.01 18.85 3.07
N THR A 18 11.00 17.97 2.90
CA THR A 18 11.54 17.70 1.56
C THR A 18 10.53 17.06 0.61
N PHE A 19 9.50 16.37 1.10
CA PHE A 19 8.41 15.84 0.24
C PHE A 19 7.52 16.94 -0.32
N LEU A 20 7.48 18.09 0.37
CA LEU A 20 6.50 19.14 0.16
C LEU A 20 7.12 20.39 -0.45
N ALA A 21 8.36 20.30 -0.94
CA ALA A 21 9.11 21.47 -1.43
C ALA A 21 8.37 22.31 -2.49
N ASN A 22 7.41 21.70 -3.20
CA ASN A 22 6.62 22.34 -4.26
C ASN A 22 5.23 22.81 -3.79
N GLN A 23 4.96 22.82 -2.46
CA GLN A 23 3.66 23.19 -1.93
C GLN A 23 3.62 24.66 -1.49
N ASP A 24 2.44 25.26 -1.56
CA ASP A 24 2.16 26.53 -0.93
C ASP A 24 1.99 26.40 0.59
N HIS A 25 2.13 27.48 1.33
CA HIS A 25 1.92 27.53 2.80
C HIS A 25 2.82 26.56 3.60
N LEU A 26 4.08 26.42 3.20
CA LEU A 26 5.04 25.53 3.86
C LEU A 26 5.20 25.78 5.35
N ASP A 27 5.10 27.02 5.82
CA ASP A 27 5.23 27.36 7.25
C ASP A 27 4.05 26.82 8.07
N GLU A 28 2.82 26.88 7.55
CA GLU A 28 1.64 26.30 8.20
C GLU A 28 1.73 24.77 8.27
N ILE A 29 2.19 24.15 7.18
CA ILE A 29 2.39 22.70 7.12
C ILE A 29 3.47 22.27 8.13
N ARG A 30 4.60 22.98 8.16
CA ARG A 30 5.66 22.77 9.13
C ARG A 30 5.13 22.85 10.56
N ALA A 31 4.45 23.94 10.92
CA ALA A 31 3.87 24.12 12.24
C ALA A 31 2.91 22.98 12.63
N SER A 32 2.10 22.50 11.69
CA SER A 32 1.18 21.37 11.92
C SER A 32 1.93 20.05 12.19
N ILE A 33 3.01 19.80 11.46
CA ILE A 33 3.88 18.61 11.64
C ILE A 33 4.58 18.68 12.99
N GLU A 34 5.16 19.84 13.32
CA GLU A 34 5.84 20.09 14.59
C GLU A 34 4.90 19.88 15.78
N ALA A 35 3.70 20.44 15.73
CA ALA A 35 2.69 20.25 16.76
C ALA A 35 2.28 18.78 16.94
N GLU A 36 2.19 18.00 15.85
CA GLU A 36 1.87 16.56 15.93
C GLU A 36 3.01 15.77 16.59
N ILE A 37 4.28 16.07 16.25
CA ILE A 37 5.44 15.42 16.86
C ILE A 37 5.55 15.79 18.37
N ASP A 38 5.37 17.07 18.70
CA ASP A 38 5.43 17.57 20.08
C ASP A 38 4.31 16.93 20.94
N SER A 39 3.11 16.82 20.38
CA SER A 39 1.97 16.15 21.04
C SER A 39 2.21 14.65 21.26
N ALA A 40 2.93 13.99 20.35
CA ALA A 40 3.26 12.57 20.48
C ALA A 40 4.29 12.30 21.56
N GLY A 41 5.22 13.24 21.78
CA GLY A 41 6.27 13.16 22.80
C GLY A 41 7.51 12.36 22.38
N GLN A 42 8.54 12.44 23.21
CA GLN A 42 9.86 11.88 22.94
C GLN A 42 9.86 10.34 22.82
N GLU A 43 9.01 9.65 23.56
CA GLU A 43 8.92 8.19 23.51
C GLU A 43 8.41 7.72 22.14
N ALA A 44 7.37 8.37 21.60
CA ALA A 44 6.84 8.05 20.27
C ALA A 44 7.88 8.32 19.17
N LEU A 45 8.68 9.37 19.29
CA LEU A 45 9.77 9.66 18.36
C LEU A 45 10.88 8.59 18.45
N ALA A 46 11.23 8.16 19.66
CA ALA A 46 12.19 7.08 19.86
C ALA A 46 11.71 5.74 19.30
N ASP A 47 10.41 5.43 19.44
CA ASP A 47 9.78 4.25 18.85
C ASP A 47 9.82 4.27 17.32
N LEU A 48 9.47 5.40 16.72
CA LEU A 48 9.56 5.59 15.27
C LEU A 48 11.00 5.34 14.78
N ASN A 49 12.00 5.90 15.46
CA ASN A 49 13.40 5.69 15.11
C ASN A 49 13.79 4.21 15.15
N ARG A 50 13.41 3.48 16.23
CA ARG A 50 13.68 2.05 16.34
C ARG A 50 13.05 1.26 15.19
N ARG A 51 11.79 1.59 14.82
CA ARG A 51 11.11 0.96 13.71
C ARG A 51 11.75 1.28 12.36
N LEU A 52 12.16 2.54 12.13
CA LEU A 52 12.86 2.92 10.90
C LEU A 52 14.16 2.12 10.70
N VAL A 53 14.92 1.86 11.76
CA VAL A 53 16.15 1.07 11.68
C VAL A 53 15.85 -0.42 11.43
N ALA A 54 14.84 -0.98 12.10
CA ALA A 54 14.52 -2.40 12.03
C ALA A 54 13.77 -2.81 10.74
N THR A 55 13.04 -1.87 10.12
CA THR A 55 12.14 -2.18 9.01
C THR A 55 12.90 -2.45 7.71
N GLY A 56 12.58 -3.56 7.06
CA GLY A 56 13.15 -3.95 5.77
C GLY A 56 14.36 -4.88 5.85
N ALA A 57 14.86 -5.22 7.05
CA ALA A 57 15.98 -6.15 7.21
C ALA A 57 15.63 -7.57 6.73
N ASP A 58 14.47 -8.08 7.11
CA ASP A 58 14.02 -9.43 6.86
C ASP A 58 12.80 -9.52 5.93
N TRP A 59 12.50 -10.72 5.44
CA TRP A 59 11.31 -11.05 4.64
C TRP A 59 10.15 -11.43 5.56
N THR A 60 9.60 -10.44 6.27
CA THR A 60 8.59 -10.64 7.30
C THR A 60 7.59 -9.48 7.33
N TYR A 61 6.72 -9.50 8.33
CA TYR A 61 5.80 -8.43 8.66
C TYR A 61 6.49 -7.34 9.49
N TYR A 62 6.20 -6.10 9.16
CA TYR A 62 6.57 -4.90 9.92
C TYR A 62 5.32 -4.16 10.36
N GLU A 63 5.25 -3.92 11.66
CA GLU A 63 4.11 -3.25 12.25
C GLU A 63 4.13 -1.75 11.94
N ARG A 64 2.94 -1.18 11.74
CA ARG A 64 2.78 0.27 11.58
C ARG A 64 3.28 1.04 12.80
N ASP A 65 3.68 2.28 12.56
CA ASP A 65 4.02 3.24 13.59
C ASP A 65 2.90 4.28 13.76
N PRO A 66 2.38 4.48 14.99
CA PRO A 66 1.28 5.42 15.23
C PRO A 66 1.64 6.89 14.90
N LEU A 67 2.89 7.31 15.14
CA LEU A 67 3.32 8.68 14.83
C LEU A 67 3.46 8.86 13.32
N ALA A 68 4.10 7.91 12.61
CA ALA A 68 4.19 7.95 11.14
C ALA A 68 2.80 8.02 10.49
N ARG A 69 1.83 7.23 10.98
CA ARG A 69 0.45 7.26 10.48
C ARG A 69 -0.21 8.62 10.68
N ARG A 70 -0.11 9.22 11.87
CA ARG A 70 -0.71 10.54 12.14
C ARG A 70 -0.08 11.64 11.28
N LEU A 71 1.25 11.66 11.18
CA LEU A 71 1.98 12.60 10.33
C LEU A 71 1.54 12.46 8.86
N HIS A 72 1.43 11.22 8.36
CA HIS A 72 0.94 10.96 7.03
C HIS A 72 -0.49 11.47 6.81
N GLN A 73 -1.40 11.24 7.76
CA GLN A 73 -2.77 11.75 7.67
C GLN A 73 -2.83 13.28 7.63
N ARG A 74 -1.95 13.97 8.37
CA ARG A 74 -1.81 15.44 8.28
C ARG A 74 -1.32 15.90 6.91
N LEU A 75 -0.35 15.18 6.33
CA LEU A 75 0.13 15.47 4.98
C LEU A 75 -0.98 15.28 3.94
N ALA A 76 -1.76 14.22 4.08
CA ALA A 76 -2.85 13.92 3.17
C ALA A 76 -3.95 14.99 3.16
N ASP A 77 -4.14 15.75 4.26
CA ASP A 77 -5.06 16.88 4.30
C ASP A 77 -4.67 18.02 3.34
N ARG A 78 -3.39 18.09 2.96
CA ARG A 78 -2.86 19.10 2.04
C ARG A 78 -2.71 18.59 0.62
N ILE A 79 -2.49 17.29 0.46
CA ILE A 79 -2.22 16.66 -0.83
C ILE A 79 -3.50 16.20 -1.53
N LEU A 80 -4.49 15.75 -0.78
CA LEU A 80 -5.77 15.31 -1.35
C LEU A 80 -6.67 16.52 -1.64
N LEU A 81 -6.86 16.81 -2.92
CA LEU A 81 -7.78 17.86 -3.38
C LEU A 81 -9.24 17.46 -3.10
N SER A 82 -10.10 18.49 -3.07
CA SER A 82 -11.55 18.33 -2.93
C SER A 82 -12.10 17.36 -3.99
N GLY A 83 -12.97 16.44 -3.54
CA GLY A 83 -13.51 15.36 -4.37
C GLY A 83 -12.67 14.10 -4.40
N SER A 84 -11.55 14.04 -3.66
CA SER A 84 -10.89 12.76 -3.36
C SER A 84 -11.79 11.91 -2.47
N THR A 85 -12.03 10.65 -2.83
CA THR A 85 -13.04 9.83 -2.14
C THR A 85 -12.80 8.33 -2.31
N LEU A 86 -13.40 7.56 -1.38
CA LEU A 86 -13.60 6.11 -1.52
C LEU A 86 -15.05 5.85 -1.96
N VAL A 87 -15.21 5.13 -3.04
CA VAL A 87 -16.50 4.68 -3.59
C VAL A 87 -16.68 3.19 -3.29
N GLY A 88 -17.93 2.72 -3.11
CA GLY A 88 -18.23 1.31 -2.83
C GLY A 88 -18.02 0.89 -1.38
N VAL A 89 -18.19 1.80 -0.42
CA VAL A 89 -18.02 1.55 1.03
C VAL A 89 -18.94 0.43 1.52
N ASP A 90 -20.11 0.23 0.90
CA ASP A 90 -21.06 -0.84 1.25
C ASP A 90 -20.45 -2.23 1.05
N HIS A 91 -19.54 -2.40 0.09
CA HIS A 91 -18.82 -3.64 -0.14
C HIS A 91 -17.88 -3.98 1.02
N LEU A 92 -17.34 -2.97 1.73
CA LEU A 92 -16.54 -3.17 2.94
C LEU A 92 -17.41 -3.67 4.10
N ALA A 93 -18.64 -3.18 4.22
CA ALA A 93 -19.56 -3.62 5.25
C ALA A 93 -19.94 -5.12 5.11
N ALA A 94 -20.01 -5.61 3.87
CA ALA A 94 -20.34 -7.01 3.56
C ALA A 94 -19.25 -8.01 4.00
N ILE A 95 -18.01 -7.53 4.24
CA ILE A 95 -16.86 -8.37 4.58
C ILE A 95 -16.30 -8.12 5.99
N VAL A 96 -17.05 -7.41 6.83
CA VAL A 96 -16.64 -7.17 8.22
C VAL A 96 -16.44 -8.51 8.95
N GLY A 97 -15.29 -8.66 9.60
CA GLY A 97 -14.91 -9.87 10.34
C GLY A 97 -14.45 -11.05 9.48
N LYS A 98 -14.38 -10.88 8.16
CA LYS A 98 -13.86 -11.91 7.24
C LYS A 98 -12.39 -11.64 6.88
N PRO A 99 -11.58 -12.68 6.58
CA PRO A 99 -10.26 -12.49 6.02
C PRO A 99 -10.38 -11.92 4.59
N VAL A 100 -9.65 -10.84 4.30
CA VAL A 100 -9.80 -10.06 3.06
C VAL A 100 -8.46 -9.80 2.41
N VAL A 101 -8.42 -9.97 1.08
CA VAL A 101 -7.34 -9.50 0.21
C VAL A 101 -7.91 -8.48 -0.76
N ILE A 102 -7.54 -7.21 -0.58
CA ILE A 102 -7.83 -6.12 -1.51
C ILE A 102 -6.80 -6.21 -2.63
N VAL A 103 -7.27 -6.31 -3.87
CA VAL A 103 -6.41 -6.38 -5.07
C VAL A 103 -6.66 -5.16 -5.93
N ALA A 104 -5.63 -4.34 -6.14
CA ALA A 104 -5.74 -3.06 -6.83
C ALA A 104 -4.77 -2.94 -8.02
N ASN A 105 -5.07 -2.05 -8.96
CA ASN A 105 -4.09 -1.54 -9.92
C ASN A 105 -3.03 -0.68 -9.22
N HIS A 106 -1.91 -0.41 -9.90
CA HIS A 106 -0.77 0.29 -9.28
C HIS A 106 -0.25 1.43 -10.15
N LEU A 107 -0.39 2.65 -9.68
CA LEU A 107 -0.04 3.88 -10.41
C LEU A 107 1.14 4.63 -9.78
N SER A 108 1.19 4.66 -8.44
CA SER A 108 2.14 5.47 -7.68
C SER A 108 2.71 4.71 -6.48
N TYR A 109 3.90 5.08 -6.04
CA TYR A 109 4.44 4.59 -4.76
C TYR A 109 3.59 4.99 -3.55
N SER A 110 2.70 5.97 -3.70
CA SER A 110 1.81 6.44 -2.64
C SER A 110 0.40 5.83 -2.68
N ASP A 111 0.11 4.90 -3.60
CA ASP A 111 -1.23 4.31 -3.72
C ASP A 111 -1.70 3.72 -2.39
N ALA A 112 -0.86 2.92 -1.73
CA ALA A 112 -1.20 2.33 -0.44
C ALA A 112 -1.48 3.37 0.64
N ASN A 113 -0.70 4.45 0.66
CA ASN A 113 -0.85 5.56 1.59
C ASN A 113 -2.18 6.29 1.37
N LEU A 114 -2.54 6.54 0.11
CA LEU A 114 -3.81 7.20 -0.23
C LEU A 114 -5.01 6.30 0.04
N VAL A 115 -4.92 5.02 -0.29
CA VAL A 115 -5.97 4.04 0.04
C VAL A 115 -6.19 3.99 1.56
N GLU A 116 -5.13 3.97 2.37
CA GLU A 116 -5.23 4.01 3.84
C GLU A 116 -6.01 5.25 4.31
N VAL A 117 -5.65 6.44 3.81
CA VAL A 117 -6.31 7.68 4.19
C VAL A 117 -7.77 7.71 3.74
N LEU A 118 -8.07 7.32 2.50
CA LEU A 118 -9.43 7.29 1.98
C LEU A 118 -10.30 6.29 2.78
N LEU A 119 -9.77 5.11 3.12
CA LEU A 119 -10.41 4.14 3.99
C LEU A 119 -10.69 4.74 5.39
N SER A 120 -9.70 5.42 5.99
CA SER A 120 -9.84 6.00 7.33
C SER A 120 -10.96 7.06 7.42
N ARG A 121 -11.27 7.71 6.30
CA ARG A 121 -12.30 8.75 6.15
C ARG A 121 -13.67 8.20 5.73
N ALA A 122 -13.75 6.94 5.32
CA ALA A 122 -14.95 6.32 4.76
C ALA A 122 -15.89 5.69 5.82
N GLY A 123 -16.11 6.37 6.95
CA GLY A 123 -17.00 5.92 8.01
C GLY A 123 -16.44 4.75 8.82
N ALA A 124 -17.30 4.05 9.56
CA ALA A 124 -16.89 2.99 10.49
C ALA A 124 -16.31 1.76 9.76
N ALA A 125 -16.94 1.31 8.67
CA ALA A 125 -16.47 0.17 7.88
C ALA A 125 -15.10 0.43 7.27
N GLY A 126 -14.89 1.61 6.66
CA GLY A 126 -13.62 2.01 6.11
C GLY A 126 -12.52 2.11 7.17
N ARG A 127 -12.80 2.77 8.31
CA ARG A 127 -11.86 2.85 9.44
C ARG A 127 -11.45 1.48 9.94
N SER A 128 -12.40 0.56 10.10
CA SER A 128 -12.10 -0.81 10.52
C SER A 128 -11.12 -1.52 9.60
N VAL A 129 -11.18 -1.28 8.30
CA VAL A 129 -10.22 -1.83 7.32
C VAL A 129 -8.88 -1.08 7.40
N SER A 130 -8.89 0.26 7.41
CA SER A 130 -7.69 1.10 7.55
C SER A 130 -6.89 0.75 8.81
N ASP A 131 -7.58 0.53 9.94
CA ASP A 131 -6.95 0.16 11.22
C ASP A 131 -6.26 -1.22 11.19
N ARG A 132 -6.56 -2.07 10.23
CA ARG A 132 -6.04 -3.43 10.07
C ARG A 132 -5.31 -3.62 8.75
N LEU A 133 -5.03 -2.51 8.02
CA LEU A 133 -4.42 -2.59 6.70
C LEU A 133 -2.98 -3.08 6.79
N THR A 134 -2.67 -4.12 6.02
CA THR A 134 -1.32 -4.65 5.81
C THR A 134 -1.05 -4.75 4.31
N VAL A 135 0.02 -4.11 3.85
CA VAL A 135 0.37 -3.96 2.43
C VAL A 135 1.49 -4.91 2.06
N ILE A 136 1.34 -5.60 0.95
CA ILE A 136 2.40 -6.41 0.37
C ILE A 136 3.33 -5.50 -0.42
N ALA A 137 4.58 -5.36 0.03
CA ALA A 137 5.52 -4.38 -0.45
C ALA A 137 6.82 -4.99 -1.00
N GLY A 138 7.20 -4.60 -2.22
CA GLY A 138 8.45 -5.03 -2.84
C GLY A 138 9.69 -4.36 -2.21
N PRO A 139 10.92 -4.85 -2.47
CA PRO A 139 12.16 -4.40 -1.84
C PRO A 139 12.43 -2.90 -1.97
N LYS A 140 11.99 -2.30 -3.08
CA LYS A 140 12.18 -0.86 -3.35
C LYS A 140 11.53 0.05 -2.31
N VAL A 141 10.48 -0.42 -1.62
CA VAL A 141 9.83 0.33 -0.53
C VAL A 141 10.78 0.56 0.64
N TYR A 142 11.77 -0.30 0.80
CA TYR A 142 12.73 -0.28 1.91
C TYR A 142 14.11 0.30 1.53
N SER A 143 14.24 0.90 0.33
CA SER A 143 15.53 1.35 -0.22
C SER A 143 15.87 2.82 0.08
N SER A 144 14.95 3.61 0.65
CA SER A 144 15.20 5.00 1.03
C SER A 144 14.39 5.39 2.27
N LEU A 145 14.90 6.35 3.05
CA LEU A 145 14.24 6.82 4.26
C LEU A 145 12.81 7.30 4.01
N LYS A 146 12.59 8.02 2.90
CA LYS A 146 11.27 8.49 2.48
C LYS A 146 10.27 7.35 2.34
N ARG A 147 10.62 6.32 1.56
CA ARG A 147 9.75 5.17 1.32
C ARG A 147 9.55 4.33 2.57
N LEU A 148 10.61 4.16 3.35
CA LEU A 148 10.59 3.44 4.60
C LEU A 148 9.62 4.11 5.60
N PHE A 149 9.72 5.43 5.76
CA PHE A 149 8.76 6.20 6.57
C PHE A 149 7.32 6.01 6.07
N SER A 150 7.09 6.12 4.75
CA SER A 150 5.78 5.89 4.14
C SER A 150 5.23 4.49 4.41
N SER A 151 6.10 3.47 4.46
CA SER A 151 5.70 2.08 4.73
C SER A 151 5.29 1.83 6.17
N LEU A 152 5.67 2.71 7.11
CA LEU A 152 5.28 2.61 8.52
C LEU A 152 3.90 3.20 8.82
N CYS A 153 3.23 3.79 7.84
CA CYS A 153 1.86 4.33 8.03
C CYS A 153 0.80 3.23 8.20
N PHE A 154 1.09 2.02 7.79
CA PHE A 154 0.27 0.80 7.87
C PHE A 154 1.17 -0.41 8.15
N GLY A 155 0.58 -1.60 8.36
CA GLY A 155 1.37 -2.83 8.38
C GLY A 155 1.97 -3.13 7.01
N THR A 156 3.19 -3.64 6.92
CA THR A 156 3.80 -4.06 5.65
C THR A 156 4.39 -5.45 5.74
N ILE A 157 4.33 -6.20 4.64
CA ILE A 157 5.04 -7.46 4.47
C ILE A 157 6.01 -7.29 3.30
N LYS A 158 7.30 -7.44 3.57
CA LYS A 158 8.33 -7.41 2.52
C LYS A 158 8.25 -8.69 1.69
N THR A 159 8.11 -8.55 0.38
CA THR A 159 8.05 -9.68 -0.56
C THR A 159 9.07 -9.51 -1.69
N PRO A 160 9.74 -10.59 -2.15
CA PRO A 160 10.58 -10.51 -3.32
C PRO A 160 9.74 -10.25 -4.58
N GLN A 161 10.26 -9.42 -5.48
CA GLN A 161 9.67 -9.24 -6.80
C GLN A 161 10.11 -10.37 -7.72
N SER A 162 9.34 -10.67 -8.77
CA SER A 162 9.77 -11.62 -9.79
C SER A 162 11.07 -11.14 -10.45
N SER A 163 11.95 -12.07 -10.80
CA SER A 163 13.24 -11.76 -11.44
C SER A 163 13.10 -10.96 -12.75
N ALA A 164 11.95 -11.06 -13.42
CA ALA A 164 11.64 -10.29 -14.62
C ALA A 164 11.40 -8.79 -14.33
N VAL A 165 11.12 -8.40 -13.08
CA VAL A 165 10.69 -7.05 -12.71
C VAL A 165 11.73 -6.31 -11.86
N SER A 166 12.67 -7.01 -11.20
CA SER A 166 13.58 -6.42 -10.23
C SER A 166 15.05 -6.70 -10.49
N SER A 167 15.83 -5.64 -10.67
CA SER A 167 17.30 -5.71 -10.65
C SER A 167 17.88 -5.99 -9.25
N GLU A 168 17.13 -5.75 -8.18
CA GLU A 168 17.57 -5.98 -6.79
C GLU A 168 17.55 -7.46 -6.42
N ASN A 169 16.66 -8.26 -7.01
CA ASN A 169 16.66 -9.71 -6.87
C ASN A 169 17.79 -10.40 -7.65
N ALA A 170 18.50 -9.68 -8.52
CA ALA A 170 19.64 -10.24 -9.27
C ALA A 170 20.81 -10.69 -8.35
N VAL A 171 20.83 -10.24 -7.10
CA VAL A 171 21.82 -10.62 -6.08
C VAL A 171 21.43 -11.92 -5.38
N MET A 172 20.14 -12.31 -5.43
CA MET A 172 19.61 -13.51 -4.76
C MET A 172 19.54 -14.68 -5.77
N ASN A 173 19.96 -15.86 -5.34
CA ASN A 173 19.74 -17.06 -6.15
C ASN A 173 18.27 -17.52 -6.09
N ALA A 174 17.86 -18.41 -7.01
CA ALA A 174 16.46 -18.85 -7.13
C ALA A 174 15.91 -19.51 -5.85
N ARG A 175 16.77 -20.17 -5.05
CA ARG A 175 16.36 -20.81 -3.79
C ARG A 175 16.09 -19.76 -2.71
N GLU A 176 16.92 -18.72 -2.65
CA GLU A 176 16.75 -17.59 -1.73
C GLU A 176 15.47 -16.82 -2.05
N VAL A 177 15.20 -16.54 -3.34
CA VAL A 177 13.96 -15.90 -3.79
C VAL A 177 12.74 -16.76 -3.41
N ALA A 178 12.79 -18.07 -3.65
CA ALA A 178 11.69 -18.98 -3.30
C ALA A 178 11.46 -19.02 -1.78
N ARG A 179 12.54 -19.04 -0.98
CA ARG A 179 12.46 -19.01 0.49
C ARG A 179 11.85 -17.69 0.98
N ALA A 180 12.32 -16.56 0.48
CA ALA A 180 11.80 -15.24 0.82
C ALA A 180 10.31 -15.11 0.44
N ALA A 181 9.91 -15.58 -0.75
CA ALA A 181 8.52 -15.59 -1.17
C ALA A 181 7.64 -16.43 -0.24
N ARG A 182 8.12 -17.60 0.20
CA ARG A 182 7.40 -18.42 1.17
C ARG A 182 7.24 -17.74 2.51
N GLN A 183 8.31 -17.15 3.05
CA GLN A 183 8.26 -16.39 4.31
C GLN A 183 7.24 -15.24 4.24
N SER A 184 7.17 -14.53 3.10
CA SER A 184 6.19 -13.46 2.88
C SER A 184 4.75 -13.97 2.85
N ILE A 185 4.50 -15.14 2.23
CA ILE A 185 3.17 -15.77 2.21
C ILE A 185 2.78 -16.26 3.61
N ASP A 186 3.68 -16.91 4.32
CA ASP A 186 3.43 -17.39 5.68
C ASP A 186 3.08 -16.20 6.61
N ALA A 187 3.82 -15.09 6.50
CA ALA A 187 3.51 -13.85 7.23
C ALA A 187 2.14 -13.27 6.83
N ALA A 188 1.78 -13.29 5.54
CA ALA A 188 0.49 -12.80 5.07
C ALA A 188 -0.68 -13.63 5.61
N HIS A 189 -0.56 -14.95 5.60
CA HIS A 189 -1.56 -15.86 6.17
C HIS A 189 -1.71 -15.67 7.68
N GLU A 190 -0.60 -15.47 8.41
CA GLU A 190 -0.66 -15.13 9.84
C GLU A 190 -1.41 -13.81 10.07
N ARG A 191 -1.18 -12.78 9.24
CA ARG A 191 -1.89 -11.50 9.37
C ARG A 191 -3.37 -11.64 9.04
N LEU A 192 -3.76 -12.40 8.02
CA LEU A 192 -5.17 -12.72 7.74
C LEU A 192 -5.82 -13.44 8.92
N PHE A 193 -5.12 -14.42 9.53
CA PHE A 193 -5.60 -15.13 10.72
C PHE A 193 -5.83 -14.17 11.90
N ARG A 194 -4.99 -13.15 12.05
CA ARG A 194 -5.14 -12.10 13.08
C ARG A 194 -6.21 -11.05 12.74
N GLY A 195 -6.85 -11.18 11.57
CA GLY A 195 -7.93 -10.31 11.12
C GLY A 195 -7.48 -9.07 10.34
N ASP A 196 -6.24 -9.00 9.88
CA ASP A 196 -5.79 -7.93 8.98
C ASP A 196 -6.49 -8.02 7.62
N ALA A 197 -6.62 -6.88 6.95
CA ALA A 197 -6.95 -6.78 5.55
C ALA A 197 -5.66 -6.59 4.75
N LEU A 198 -5.36 -7.49 3.82
CA LEU A 198 -4.19 -7.36 2.97
C LEU A 198 -4.49 -6.46 1.77
N LEU A 199 -3.57 -5.59 1.40
CA LEU A 199 -3.57 -4.85 0.12
C LEU A 199 -2.43 -5.35 -0.75
N VAL A 200 -2.79 -5.79 -1.96
CA VAL A 200 -1.84 -6.31 -2.96
C VAL A 200 -2.07 -5.59 -4.28
N PHE A 201 -1.00 -5.15 -4.92
CA PHE A 201 -1.07 -4.59 -6.27
C PHE A 201 -0.96 -5.69 -7.32
N ALA A 202 -2.01 -5.85 -8.14
CA ALA A 202 -2.18 -6.96 -9.07
C ALA A 202 -1.02 -7.12 -10.07
N GLU A 203 -0.39 -6.03 -10.46
CA GLU A 203 0.63 -5.95 -11.50
C GLU A 203 2.06 -6.20 -10.95
N GLY A 204 2.24 -6.15 -9.61
CA GLY A 204 3.54 -6.31 -8.94
C GLY A 204 4.54 -5.18 -9.20
N THR A 205 4.20 -4.22 -10.04
CA THR A 205 4.94 -2.99 -10.30
C THR A 205 3.98 -1.88 -10.71
N ARG A 206 4.35 -0.63 -10.47
CA ARG A 206 3.52 0.50 -10.90
C ARG A 206 3.51 0.63 -12.43
N SER A 207 2.36 0.99 -12.97
CA SER A 207 2.23 1.41 -14.36
C SER A 207 3.02 2.69 -14.63
N ARG A 208 3.54 2.83 -15.87
CA ARG A 208 4.20 4.05 -16.34
C ARG A 208 3.30 4.86 -17.29
N SER A 209 2.24 4.24 -17.80
CA SER A 209 1.28 4.83 -18.74
C SER A 209 -0.10 5.02 -18.13
N ARG A 210 -0.27 4.82 -16.78
CA ARG A 210 -1.54 4.69 -16.05
C ARG A 210 -2.42 3.49 -16.47
N GLU A 211 -2.17 2.89 -17.62
CA GLU A 211 -2.89 1.70 -18.07
C GLU A 211 -2.52 0.47 -17.26
N MET A 212 -3.50 -0.35 -16.89
CA MET A 212 -3.27 -1.62 -16.23
C MET A 212 -2.41 -2.54 -17.11
N GLN A 213 -1.39 -3.12 -16.49
CA GLN A 213 -0.62 -4.22 -17.06
C GLN A 213 -1.28 -5.56 -16.72
N GLN A 214 -0.79 -6.62 -17.32
CA GLN A 214 -1.28 -7.94 -16.98
C GLN A 214 -0.99 -8.29 -15.53
N THR A 215 -2.00 -8.82 -14.83
CA THR A 215 -1.91 -9.19 -13.42
C THR A 215 -0.96 -10.39 -13.21
N LEU A 216 -0.31 -10.45 -12.06
CA LEU A 216 0.62 -11.52 -11.72
C LEU A 216 -0.11 -12.73 -11.11
N THR A 217 0.10 -13.90 -11.69
CA THR A 217 -0.42 -15.18 -11.16
C THR A 217 0.01 -15.44 -9.70
N ALA A 218 1.18 -14.95 -9.29
CA ALA A 218 1.69 -15.13 -7.94
C ALA A 218 0.80 -14.52 -6.84
N VAL A 219 -0.06 -13.54 -7.18
CA VAL A 219 -1.02 -12.92 -6.26
C VAL A 219 -2.04 -13.93 -5.73
N THR A 220 -2.39 -14.96 -6.50
CA THR A 220 -3.32 -16.01 -6.05
C THR A 220 -2.85 -16.77 -4.81
N ARG A 221 -1.57 -16.74 -4.47
CA ARG A 221 -1.06 -17.37 -3.24
C ARG A 221 -1.61 -16.76 -1.96
N TYR A 222 -2.04 -15.51 -2.00
CA TYR A 222 -2.72 -14.86 -0.87
C TYR A 222 -4.18 -15.33 -0.74
N PHE A 223 -4.73 -15.96 -1.79
CA PHE A 223 -6.09 -16.52 -1.81
C PHE A 223 -6.14 -17.96 -1.25
N ASP A 224 -4.99 -18.60 -1.03
CA ASP A 224 -4.92 -19.97 -0.49
C ASP A 224 -5.28 -20.03 1.02
N PHE A 225 -5.52 -18.88 1.68
CA PHE A 225 -5.99 -18.82 3.06
C PHE A 225 -7.49 -19.22 3.13
N PRO A 226 -7.92 -20.01 4.14
CA PRO A 226 -9.31 -20.45 4.26
C PRO A 226 -10.30 -19.28 4.33
N ASP A 227 -11.43 -19.42 3.64
CA ASP A 227 -12.58 -18.51 3.64
C ASP A 227 -12.23 -17.04 3.29
N VAL A 228 -11.12 -16.81 2.58
CA VAL A 228 -10.70 -15.47 2.18
C VAL A 228 -11.61 -14.89 1.12
N TRP A 229 -11.86 -13.59 1.25
CA TRP A 229 -12.57 -12.78 0.27
C TRP A 229 -11.59 -11.92 -0.52
N VAL A 230 -11.75 -11.92 -1.83
CA VAL A 230 -11.01 -11.06 -2.77
C VAL A 230 -11.85 -9.82 -3.04
N LEU A 231 -11.27 -8.65 -2.82
CA LEU A 231 -11.95 -7.37 -2.99
C LEU A 231 -11.25 -6.57 -4.09
N PRO A 232 -11.80 -6.53 -5.32
CA PRO A 232 -11.23 -5.72 -6.40
C PRO A 232 -11.29 -4.24 -6.06
N ALA A 233 -10.23 -3.50 -6.35
CA ALA A 233 -10.18 -2.06 -6.14
C ALA A 233 -9.56 -1.34 -7.34
N GLY A 234 -10.20 -0.28 -7.82
CA GLY A 234 -9.70 0.60 -8.88
C GLY A 234 -9.20 1.92 -8.29
N ILE A 235 -7.97 2.32 -8.60
CA ILE A 235 -7.35 3.56 -8.14
C ILE A 235 -7.09 4.45 -9.36
N ILE A 236 -7.42 5.73 -9.26
CA ILE A 236 -7.16 6.75 -10.30
C ILE A 236 -6.65 8.06 -9.68
N GLY A 237 -5.85 8.80 -10.45
CA GLY A 237 -5.37 10.14 -10.12
C GLY A 237 -4.11 10.16 -9.26
N THR A 238 -3.60 9.01 -8.78
CA THR A 238 -2.41 8.95 -7.93
C THR A 238 -1.11 9.03 -8.73
N GLU A 239 -1.13 8.77 -10.02
CA GLU A 239 0.00 8.91 -10.94
C GLU A 239 0.53 10.35 -11.01
N GLU A 240 -0.35 11.32 -10.80
CA GLU A 240 -0.02 12.75 -10.81
C GLU A 240 0.65 13.21 -9.52
N MET A 241 0.60 12.40 -8.44
CA MET A 241 1.20 12.76 -7.15
C MET A 241 2.73 12.71 -7.19
N PHE A 242 3.30 11.72 -7.88
CA PHE A 242 4.73 11.57 -8.10
C PHE A 242 4.97 11.31 -9.58
N PRO A 243 4.95 12.36 -10.43
CA PRO A 243 5.27 12.20 -11.85
C PRO A 243 6.64 11.59 -12.03
N ILE A 244 6.83 10.82 -13.10
CA ILE A 244 8.10 10.17 -13.37
C ILE A 244 9.14 11.23 -13.72
N GLY A 245 10.23 11.27 -12.94
CA GLY A 245 11.34 12.23 -13.14
C GLY A 245 11.20 13.51 -12.33
N GLU A 246 10.17 13.64 -11.50
CA GLU A 246 10.01 14.77 -10.60
C GLU A 246 10.24 14.36 -9.13
N ASP A 247 10.84 15.26 -8.37
CA ASP A 247 11.01 15.16 -6.92
C ASP A 247 9.94 16.03 -6.22
N GLY A 248 9.20 15.43 -5.30
CA GLY A 248 8.18 16.13 -4.52
C GLY A 248 6.78 15.58 -4.74
N LEU A 249 5.89 15.91 -3.81
CA LEU A 249 4.48 15.54 -3.85
C LEU A 249 3.67 16.65 -4.49
N HIS A 250 2.79 16.29 -5.44
CA HIS A 250 1.81 17.21 -6.01
C HIS A 250 0.43 16.96 -5.41
N PRO A 251 -0.37 18.01 -5.17
CA PRO A 251 -1.76 17.84 -4.80
C PRO A 251 -2.54 17.14 -5.91
N VAL A 252 -3.33 16.12 -5.54
CA VAL A 252 -4.07 15.31 -6.50
C VAL A 252 -5.51 15.07 -6.07
N ARG A 253 -6.36 14.85 -7.06
CA ARG A 253 -7.69 14.29 -6.85
C ARG A 253 -7.63 12.78 -7.04
N ALA A 254 -7.56 12.03 -5.95
CA ALA A 254 -7.50 10.58 -5.96
C ALA A 254 -8.87 9.96 -5.67
N ILE A 255 -9.25 8.96 -6.45
CA ILE A 255 -10.46 8.16 -6.22
C ILE A 255 -10.05 6.69 -6.13
N ALA A 256 -10.49 6.04 -5.06
CA ALA A 256 -10.43 4.59 -4.93
C ALA A 256 -11.86 4.02 -4.98
N THR A 257 -12.10 3.09 -5.89
CA THR A 257 -13.40 2.43 -6.04
C THR A 257 -13.28 0.97 -5.61
N ILE A 258 -14.04 0.56 -4.61
CA ILE A 258 -14.10 -0.81 -4.12
C ILE A 258 -15.22 -1.54 -4.85
N GLY A 259 -14.90 -2.65 -5.50
CA GLY A 259 -15.87 -3.51 -6.18
C GLY A 259 -16.53 -4.55 -5.27
N PRO A 260 -17.50 -5.30 -5.80
CA PRO A 260 -18.14 -6.39 -5.07
C PRO A 260 -17.14 -7.43 -4.60
N PRO A 261 -17.24 -7.91 -3.33
CA PRO A 261 -16.37 -8.95 -2.82
C PRO A 261 -16.66 -10.31 -3.49
N ILE A 262 -15.61 -11.08 -3.74
CA ILE A 262 -15.66 -12.40 -4.38
C ILE A 262 -15.09 -13.42 -3.40
N GLU A 263 -15.78 -14.51 -3.13
CA GLU A 263 -15.19 -15.62 -2.37
C GLU A 263 -14.05 -16.25 -3.19
N ALA A 264 -12.88 -16.42 -2.60
CA ALA A 264 -11.74 -17.02 -3.32
C ALA A 264 -12.04 -18.44 -3.80
N ARG A 265 -12.87 -19.18 -3.08
CA ARG A 265 -13.33 -20.51 -3.50
C ARG A 265 -14.20 -20.43 -4.76
N ALA A 266 -15.18 -19.53 -4.80
CA ALA A 266 -16.00 -19.33 -5.98
C ALA A 266 -15.14 -18.89 -7.18
N LEU A 267 -14.20 -17.97 -6.97
CA LEU A 267 -13.23 -17.55 -7.98
C LEU A 267 -12.39 -18.73 -8.52
N HIS A 268 -11.95 -19.63 -7.64
CA HIS A 268 -11.21 -20.84 -8.03
C HIS A 268 -12.07 -21.77 -8.88
N ASP A 269 -13.32 -21.99 -8.50
CA ASP A 269 -14.25 -22.87 -9.20
C ASP A 269 -14.61 -22.27 -10.59
N ASP A 270 -14.90 -20.99 -10.69
CA ASP A 270 -15.15 -20.26 -11.94
C ASP A 270 -13.94 -20.29 -12.91
N ALA A 271 -12.75 -20.28 -12.36
CA ALA A 271 -11.50 -20.41 -13.13
C ALA A 271 -11.17 -21.85 -13.51
N GLY A 272 -11.90 -22.86 -13.00
CA GLY A 272 -11.57 -24.27 -13.19
C GLY A 272 -10.24 -24.67 -12.55
N GLY A 273 -9.85 -24.03 -11.45
CA GLY A 273 -8.58 -24.25 -10.76
C GLY A 273 -7.35 -23.61 -11.41
N ASP A 274 -7.51 -22.92 -12.54
CA ASP A 274 -6.41 -22.24 -13.22
C ASP A 274 -6.10 -20.89 -12.57
N ARG A 275 -4.93 -20.78 -11.95
CA ARG A 275 -4.48 -19.57 -11.25
C ARG A 275 -4.28 -18.37 -12.19
N ARG A 276 -3.90 -18.57 -13.45
CA ARG A 276 -3.81 -17.49 -14.43
C ARG A 276 -5.19 -16.93 -14.70
N ARG A 277 -6.15 -17.82 -14.97
CA ARG A 277 -7.54 -17.43 -15.22
C ARG A 277 -8.20 -16.77 -14.01
N MET A 278 -7.88 -17.22 -12.78
CA MET A 278 -8.30 -16.50 -11.56
C MET A 278 -7.86 -15.03 -11.60
N MET A 279 -6.59 -14.77 -11.91
CA MET A 279 -6.07 -13.40 -11.96
C MET A 279 -6.60 -12.61 -13.15
N ASP A 280 -6.93 -13.25 -14.27
CA ASP A 280 -7.57 -12.57 -15.40
C ASP A 280 -9.00 -12.13 -15.04
N ILE A 281 -9.76 -12.95 -14.30
CA ILE A 281 -11.08 -12.57 -13.76
C ILE A 281 -10.93 -11.38 -12.80
N VAL A 282 -9.98 -11.43 -11.86
CA VAL A 282 -9.75 -10.34 -10.91
C VAL A 282 -9.31 -9.06 -11.64
N GLY A 283 -8.43 -9.17 -12.64
CA GLY A 283 -7.99 -8.04 -13.46
C GLY A 283 -9.15 -7.39 -14.21
N ALA A 284 -10.03 -8.18 -14.81
CA ALA A 284 -11.25 -7.69 -15.45
C ALA A 284 -12.17 -6.97 -14.45
N LYS A 285 -12.33 -7.51 -13.24
CA LYS A 285 -13.13 -6.86 -12.18
C LYS A 285 -12.53 -5.54 -11.70
N ILE A 286 -11.21 -5.40 -11.65
CA ILE A 286 -10.54 -4.13 -11.39
C ILE A 286 -10.79 -3.16 -12.55
N ALA A 287 -10.64 -3.60 -13.80
CA ALA A 287 -10.84 -2.77 -14.98
C ALA A 287 -12.29 -2.24 -15.12
N GLU A 288 -13.31 -3.02 -14.69
CA GLU A 288 -14.70 -2.56 -14.61
C GLU A 288 -14.87 -1.33 -13.70
N LEU A 289 -13.99 -1.13 -12.71
CA LEU A 289 -14.01 -0.01 -11.76
C LEU A 289 -13.24 1.23 -12.28
N LEU A 290 -12.56 1.11 -13.42
CA LEU A 290 -11.67 2.11 -13.97
C LEU A 290 -12.24 2.77 -15.25
N PRO A 291 -11.91 4.04 -15.50
CA PRO A 291 -12.14 4.66 -16.80
C PRO A 291 -11.47 3.85 -17.94
N ALA A 292 -11.98 3.99 -19.15
CA ALA A 292 -11.51 3.21 -20.30
C ALA A 292 -9.99 3.36 -20.57
N ASP A 293 -9.45 4.56 -20.37
CA ASP A 293 -8.05 4.89 -20.58
C ASP A 293 -7.09 4.36 -19.48
N TYR A 294 -7.65 3.72 -18.42
CA TYR A 294 -6.86 3.03 -17.38
C TYR A 294 -6.86 1.52 -17.54
N ARG A 295 -7.75 0.94 -18.35
CA ARG A 295 -7.99 -0.52 -18.38
C ARG A 295 -6.86 -1.32 -19.00
N GLY A 296 -6.14 -0.76 -19.97
CA GLY A 296 -4.96 -1.35 -20.59
C GLY A 296 -5.15 -2.79 -21.06
N ALA A 297 -4.47 -3.74 -20.45
CA ALA A 297 -4.53 -5.15 -20.81
C ALA A 297 -5.92 -5.79 -20.63
N TYR A 298 -6.88 -5.09 -20.03
CA TYR A 298 -8.25 -5.55 -19.75
C TYR A 298 -9.31 -4.66 -20.40
N SER A 299 -8.97 -3.99 -21.51
CA SER A 299 -9.86 -3.13 -22.33
C SER A 299 -10.87 -3.94 -23.11
#